data_eda9ed03ce67d78191e8e5eba2e729bd
#
_entry.id   eda9ed03ce67d78191e8e5eba2e729bd
#
_cell.length_a   1.000
_cell.length_b   1.000
_cell.length_c   1.000
_cell.angle_alpha   90.00
_cell.angle_beta   90.00
_cell.angle_gamma   90.00
#
_symmetry.space_group_name_H-M   'P 1'
#
loop_
_entity.id
_entity.type
_entity.pdbx_description
1 polymer ?
#
loop_
_entity_poly.entity_id
_entity_poly.type
_entity_poly.pdbx_seq_one_letter_code
_entity_poly.pdbx_strand_id
1 'polypeptide(L)'
;TPSCLLQPFSYLVLALNFEWGVAVQNLKLGRFFKGRMKMPEFRERMRPFLRKAGRQLFKDYVLFPALAFWQWPRVLLGNLAANLIRNVWTNAIIFCGHFTEEVKTYTRREVASETRGQWYLRQIQGSSNLEGGRWFHVMTGHLSHQIEHHLFPDLPAPRYVEIAPRLREICARYGIHYNTGGFWRQYAGVLARIV
;
A
#
# COMPACT_ATOMS: atom_id res chain seq x y z
N THR A 1 10.91 -17.94 -17.20
CA THR A 1 12.18 -17.78 -16.44
C THR A 1 11.98 -18.30 -15.01
N PRO A 2 13.00 -18.88 -14.33
CA PRO A 2 12.86 -19.39 -12.96
C PRO A 2 12.35 -18.34 -11.95
N SER A 3 12.55 -17.05 -12.24
CA SER A 3 12.04 -15.95 -11.44
C SER A 3 10.52 -15.88 -11.36
N CYS A 4 9.79 -16.29 -12.40
CA CYS A 4 8.33 -16.29 -12.40
C CYS A 4 7.75 -17.30 -11.40
N LEU A 5 8.39 -18.44 -11.21
CA LEU A 5 7.95 -19.47 -10.25
C LEU A 5 8.07 -19.01 -8.79
N LEU A 6 8.96 -18.05 -8.52
CA LEU A 6 9.16 -17.48 -7.18
C LEU A 6 8.25 -16.27 -6.89
N GLN A 7 7.56 -15.74 -7.89
CA GLN A 7 6.71 -14.54 -7.71
C GLN A 7 5.57 -14.75 -6.69
N PRO A 8 4.77 -15.85 -6.75
CA PRO A 8 3.72 -16.07 -5.77
C PRO A 8 4.25 -16.20 -4.34
N PHE A 9 5.39 -16.88 -4.18
CA PHE A 9 6.04 -17.01 -2.87
C PHE A 9 6.54 -15.64 -2.36
N SER A 10 7.18 -14.86 -3.22
CA SER A 10 7.66 -13.51 -2.88
C SER A 10 6.50 -12.59 -2.51
N TYR A 11 5.37 -12.69 -3.21
CA TYR A 11 4.16 -11.95 -2.90
C TYR A 11 3.60 -12.34 -1.51
N LEU A 12 3.52 -13.64 -1.21
CA LEU A 12 3.05 -14.11 0.09
C LEU A 12 3.95 -13.60 1.23
N VAL A 13 5.27 -13.70 1.08
CA VAL A 13 6.22 -13.16 2.06
C VAL A 13 6.04 -11.65 2.23
N LEU A 14 5.85 -10.92 1.13
CA LEU A 14 5.58 -9.48 1.18
C LEU A 14 4.25 -9.18 1.88
N ALA A 15 3.18 -9.92 1.59
CA ALA A 15 1.88 -9.71 2.21
C ALA A 15 1.93 -9.93 3.73
N LEU A 16 2.58 -10.99 4.19
CA LEU A 16 2.73 -11.31 5.62
C LEU A 16 3.60 -10.28 6.37
N ASN A 17 4.56 -9.68 5.68
CA ASN A 17 5.51 -8.72 6.26
C ASN A 17 5.38 -7.32 5.66
N PHE A 18 4.20 -6.94 5.20
CA PHE A 18 4.00 -5.75 4.36
C PHE A 18 4.54 -4.46 5.01
N GLU A 19 4.26 -4.25 6.28
CA GLU A 19 4.74 -3.08 7.02
C GLU A 19 6.28 -2.99 7.01
N TRP A 20 6.95 -4.11 7.25
CA TRP A 20 8.41 -4.17 7.26
C TRP A 20 8.99 -4.08 5.86
N GLY A 21 8.35 -4.71 4.87
CA GLY A 21 8.75 -4.65 3.46
C GLY A 21 8.79 -3.22 2.95
N VAL A 22 7.72 -2.45 3.17
CA VAL A 22 7.64 -1.03 2.80
C VAL A 22 8.67 -0.19 3.58
N ALA A 23 8.81 -0.43 4.88
CA ALA A 23 9.77 0.30 5.71
C ALA A 23 11.22 0.05 5.25
N VAL A 24 11.59 -1.19 4.94
CA VAL A 24 12.92 -1.57 4.43
C VAL A 24 13.18 -0.99 3.03
N GLN A 25 12.16 -0.92 2.17
CA GLN A 25 12.28 -0.31 0.85
C GLN A 25 12.71 1.17 0.96
N ASN A 26 12.21 1.91 1.96
CA ASN A 26 12.60 3.29 2.22
C ASN A 26 14.08 3.47 2.64
N LEU A 27 14.72 2.44 3.15
CA LEU A 27 16.16 2.44 3.48
C LEU A 27 17.05 2.42 2.22
N LYS A 28 16.48 2.09 1.05
CA LYS A 28 17.21 1.99 -0.24
C LYS A 28 18.46 1.11 -0.13
N LEU A 29 18.34 -0.04 0.54
CA LEU A 29 19.44 -0.99 0.79
C LEU A 29 20.22 -1.33 -0.49
N GLY A 30 19.51 -1.51 -1.62
CA GLY A 30 20.16 -1.78 -2.91
C GLY A 30 21.12 -0.68 -3.37
N ARG A 31 20.88 0.59 -2.99
CA ARG A 31 21.82 1.70 -3.28
C ARG A 31 23.03 1.65 -2.36
N PHE A 32 22.81 1.29 -1.09
CA PHE A 32 23.89 1.15 -0.11
C PHE A 32 24.84 0.01 -0.49
N PHE A 33 24.32 -1.18 -0.75
CA PHE A 33 25.14 -2.35 -1.15
C PHE A 33 25.84 -2.19 -2.50
N LYS A 34 25.32 -1.35 -3.40
CA LYS A 34 25.97 -1.00 -4.67
C LYS A 34 26.98 0.17 -4.53
N GLY A 35 27.32 0.59 -3.32
CA GLY A 35 28.25 1.70 -3.07
C GLY A 35 27.73 3.08 -3.51
N ARG A 36 26.43 3.20 -3.83
CA ARG A 36 25.79 4.45 -4.31
C ARG A 36 25.18 5.31 -3.20
N MET A 37 25.42 4.95 -1.94
CA MET A 37 24.99 5.68 -0.75
C MET A 37 26.10 5.65 0.29
N LYS A 38 26.44 6.79 0.86
CA LYS A 38 27.47 6.91 1.91
C LYS A 38 26.93 6.45 3.27
N MET A 39 27.82 5.97 4.15
CA MET A 39 27.44 5.49 5.49
C MET A 39 26.69 6.54 6.35
N PRO A 40 27.05 7.85 6.36
CA PRO A 40 26.28 8.84 7.11
C PRO A 40 24.82 8.95 6.64
N GLU A 41 24.57 9.00 5.32
CA GLU A 41 23.21 9.02 4.75
C GLU A 41 22.42 7.75 5.12
N PHE A 42 23.07 6.59 5.09
CA PHE A 42 22.44 5.33 5.49
C PHE A 42 22.06 5.34 6.98
N ARG A 43 22.93 5.81 7.88
CA ARG A 43 22.64 5.93 9.32
C ARG A 43 21.49 6.91 9.60
N GLU A 44 21.42 8.02 8.89
CA GLU A 44 20.34 8.99 9.01
C GLU A 44 18.97 8.36 8.68
N ARG A 45 18.89 7.52 7.64
CA ARG A 45 17.68 6.78 7.28
C ARG A 45 17.36 5.64 8.25
N MET A 46 18.39 4.95 8.73
CA MET A 46 18.26 3.81 9.63
C MET A 46 17.76 4.21 11.02
N ARG A 47 18.22 5.34 11.56
CA ARG A 47 17.88 5.80 12.91
C ARG A 47 16.36 5.93 13.17
N PRO A 48 15.56 6.64 12.35
CA PRO A 48 14.11 6.71 12.53
C PRO A 48 13.43 5.36 12.32
N PHE A 49 13.92 4.54 11.39
CA PHE A 49 13.42 3.18 11.19
C PHE A 49 13.59 2.33 12.45
N LEU A 50 14.81 2.23 13.00
CA LEU A 50 15.08 1.45 14.21
C LEU A 50 14.30 1.96 15.43
N ARG A 51 14.14 3.28 15.56
CA ARG A 51 13.34 3.86 16.65
C ARG A 51 11.88 3.45 16.55
N LYS A 52 11.28 3.54 15.36
CA LYS A 52 9.88 3.15 15.13
C LYS A 52 9.70 1.64 15.31
N ALA A 53 10.57 0.84 14.68
CA ALA A 53 10.55 -0.61 14.77
C ALA A 53 10.72 -1.10 16.22
N GLY A 54 11.74 -0.60 16.91
CA GLY A 54 12.00 -0.94 18.31
C GLY A 54 10.84 -0.59 19.24
N ARG A 55 10.25 0.61 19.07
CA ARG A 55 9.07 1.02 19.85
C ARG A 55 7.89 0.09 19.62
N GLN A 56 7.61 -0.28 18.36
CA GLN A 56 6.48 -1.13 18.04
C GLN A 56 6.69 -2.56 18.53
N LEU A 57 7.85 -3.15 18.25
CA LEU A 57 8.18 -4.50 18.73
C LEU A 57 8.15 -4.57 20.25
N PHE A 58 8.76 -3.59 20.95
CA PHE A 58 8.72 -3.53 22.40
C PHE A 58 7.29 -3.43 22.94
N LYS A 59 6.46 -2.54 22.36
CA LYS A 59 5.07 -2.36 22.79
C LYS A 59 4.26 -3.64 22.59
N ASP A 60 4.31 -4.25 21.40
CA ASP A 60 3.42 -5.35 21.02
C ASP A 60 3.87 -6.69 21.59
N TYR A 61 5.18 -6.92 21.74
CA TYR A 61 5.72 -8.23 22.11
C TYR A 61 6.40 -8.30 23.49
N VAL A 62 6.58 -7.15 24.16
CA VAL A 62 7.13 -7.10 25.53
C VAL A 62 6.15 -6.40 26.46
N LEU A 63 5.83 -5.12 26.21
CA LEU A 63 5.05 -4.30 27.15
C LEU A 63 3.62 -4.83 27.35
N PHE A 64 2.85 -5.03 26.29
CA PHE A 64 1.48 -5.49 26.42
C PHE A 64 1.37 -6.91 26.98
N PRO A 65 2.17 -7.90 26.54
CA PRO A 65 2.23 -9.19 27.22
C PRO A 65 2.61 -9.09 28.70
N ALA A 66 3.62 -8.31 29.06
CA ALA A 66 4.03 -8.12 30.45
C ALA A 66 2.94 -7.52 31.34
N LEU A 67 2.19 -6.53 30.82
CA LEU A 67 1.06 -5.92 31.54
C LEU A 67 -0.12 -6.91 31.72
N ALA A 68 -0.21 -7.93 30.91
CA ALA A 68 -1.25 -8.95 31.01
C ALA A 68 -0.96 -10.06 32.04
N PHE A 69 0.16 -10.02 32.75
CA PHE A 69 0.58 -11.00 33.77
C PHE A 69 0.42 -12.46 33.27
N TRP A 70 -0.41 -13.27 33.90
CA TRP A 70 -0.67 -14.67 33.52
C TRP A 70 -1.36 -14.84 32.17
N GLN A 71 -1.97 -13.80 31.60
CA GLN A 71 -2.56 -13.83 30.27
C GLN A 71 -1.55 -13.51 29.14
N TRP A 72 -0.29 -13.30 29.47
CA TRP A 72 0.74 -12.90 28.50
C TRP A 72 0.81 -13.75 27.22
N PRO A 73 0.63 -15.10 27.25
CA PRO A 73 0.71 -15.89 26.03
C PRO A 73 -0.46 -15.60 25.07
N ARG A 74 -1.66 -15.34 25.64
CA ARG A 74 -2.84 -14.96 24.82
C ARG A 74 -2.66 -13.62 24.18
N VAL A 75 -2.14 -12.64 24.92
CA VAL A 75 -1.85 -11.30 24.39
C VAL A 75 -0.75 -11.35 23.33
N LEU A 76 0.30 -12.12 23.54
CA LEU A 76 1.37 -12.31 22.57
C LEU A 76 0.83 -12.89 21.25
N LEU A 77 0.07 -13.98 21.33
CA LEU A 77 -0.55 -14.63 20.16
C LEU A 77 -1.56 -13.69 19.49
N GLY A 78 -2.37 -12.97 20.27
CA GLY A 78 -3.32 -11.99 19.77
C GLY A 78 -2.64 -10.86 19.00
N ASN A 79 -1.54 -10.30 19.52
CA ASN A 79 -0.77 -9.27 18.85
C ASN A 79 -0.11 -9.80 17.56
N LEU A 80 0.42 -11.03 17.59
CA LEU A 80 0.96 -11.65 16.39
C LEU A 80 -0.11 -11.83 15.30
N ALA A 81 -1.26 -12.39 15.66
CA ALA A 81 -2.38 -12.56 14.74
C ALA A 81 -2.89 -11.23 14.19
N ALA A 82 -3.07 -10.22 15.05
CA ALA A 82 -3.51 -8.89 14.64
C ALA A 82 -2.53 -8.22 13.66
N ASN A 83 -1.22 -8.34 13.91
CA ASN A 83 -0.20 -7.82 13.03
C ASN A 83 -0.17 -8.54 11.66
N LEU A 84 -0.34 -9.86 11.64
CA LEU A 84 -0.44 -10.63 10.39
C LEU A 84 -1.69 -10.25 9.59
N ILE A 85 -2.85 -10.20 10.24
CA ILE A 85 -4.12 -9.79 9.59
C ILE A 85 -3.98 -8.38 9.02
N ARG A 86 -3.46 -7.44 9.79
CA ARG A 86 -3.23 -6.06 9.34
C ARG A 86 -2.31 -6.01 8.12
N ASN A 87 -1.21 -6.75 8.13
CA ASN A 87 -0.26 -6.77 7.01
C ASN A 87 -0.92 -7.30 5.73
N VAL A 88 -1.61 -8.44 5.81
CA VAL A 88 -2.31 -9.04 4.67
C VAL A 88 -3.41 -8.10 4.16
N TRP A 89 -4.20 -7.53 5.08
CA TRP A 89 -5.26 -6.59 4.73
C TRP A 89 -4.72 -5.34 4.02
N THR A 90 -3.72 -4.69 4.62
CA THR A 90 -3.12 -3.47 4.06
C THR A 90 -2.46 -3.75 2.70
N ASN A 91 -1.75 -4.89 2.57
CA ASN A 91 -1.20 -5.33 1.30
C ASN A 91 -2.30 -5.48 0.25
N ALA A 92 -3.37 -6.23 0.56
CA ALA A 92 -4.47 -6.46 -0.38
C ALA A 92 -5.10 -5.15 -0.87
N ILE A 93 -5.39 -4.21 0.05
CA ILE A 93 -5.99 -2.91 -0.30
C ILE A 93 -5.08 -2.08 -1.20
N ILE A 94 -3.80 -1.97 -0.84
CA ILE A 94 -2.84 -1.18 -1.62
C ILE A 94 -2.59 -1.81 -3.00
N PHE A 95 -2.48 -3.14 -3.06
CA PHE A 95 -2.28 -3.82 -4.35
C PHE A 95 -3.51 -3.71 -5.25
N CYS A 96 -4.73 -3.80 -4.70
CA CYS A 96 -5.94 -3.53 -5.47
C CYS A 96 -6.00 -2.09 -6.00
N GLY A 97 -5.39 -1.13 -5.31
CA GLY A 97 -5.31 0.25 -5.78
C GLY A 97 -4.31 0.48 -6.93
N HIS A 98 -3.36 -0.44 -7.17
CA HIS A 98 -2.22 -0.18 -8.07
C HIS A 98 -1.91 -1.27 -9.09
N PHE A 99 -2.34 -2.50 -8.88
CA PHE A 99 -1.86 -3.64 -9.67
C PHE A 99 -2.98 -4.48 -10.29
N THR A 100 -4.19 -3.93 -10.43
CA THR A 100 -5.28 -4.59 -11.14
C THR A 100 -5.06 -4.56 -12.65
N GLU A 101 -5.74 -5.41 -13.40
CA GLU A 101 -5.54 -5.57 -14.86
C GLU A 101 -5.70 -4.26 -15.63
N GLU A 102 -6.68 -3.44 -15.25
CA GLU A 102 -7.04 -2.19 -15.96
C GLU A 102 -6.16 -0.99 -15.55
N VAL A 103 -5.27 -1.14 -14.57
CA VAL A 103 -4.35 -0.06 -14.15
C VAL A 103 -3.21 0.05 -15.16
N LYS A 104 -3.04 1.25 -15.73
CA LYS A 104 -1.96 1.55 -16.67
C LYS A 104 -0.63 1.75 -15.97
N THR A 105 0.41 1.21 -16.57
CA THR A 105 1.80 1.45 -16.16
C THR A 105 2.46 2.46 -17.09
N TYR A 106 3.28 3.33 -16.54
CA TYR A 106 3.94 4.41 -17.28
C TYR A 106 5.46 4.29 -17.18
N THR A 107 6.15 4.54 -18.28
CA THR A 107 7.61 4.52 -18.31
C THR A 107 8.19 5.80 -17.71
N ARG A 108 9.46 5.75 -17.28
CA ARG A 108 10.15 6.93 -16.78
C ARG A 108 10.25 8.07 -17.80
N ARG A 109 10.27 7.75 -19.11
CA ARG A 109 10.29 8.75 -20.19
C ARG A 109 8.98 9.51 -20.24
N GLU A 110 7.84 8.80 -20.23
CA GLU A 110 6.51 9.40 -20.24
C GLU A 110 6.31 10.33 -19.06
N VAL A 111 6.71 9.89 -17.86
CA VAL A 111 6.60 10.70 -16.63
C VAL A 111 7.51 11.93 -16.67
N ALA A 112 8.70 11.85 -17.27
CA ALA A 112 9.66 12.96 -17.31
C ALA A 112 9.24 14.11 -18.23
N SER A 113 8.40 13.82 -19.24
CA SER A 113 7.94 14.79 -20.26
C SER A 113 6.45 15.13 -20.13
N GLU A 114 5.77 14.64 -19.09
CA GLU A 114 4.34 14.83 -18.93
C GLU A 114 3.96 16.32 -18.67
N THR A 115 2.90 16.76 -19.31
CA THR A 115 2.23 18.00 -18.98
C THR A 115 1.38 17.85 -17.72
N ARG A 116 0.93 18.95 -17.13
CA ARG A 116 0.03 18.91 -15.96
C ARG A 116 -1.25 18.11 -16.22
N GLY A 117 -1.83 18.24 -17.41
CA GLY A 117 -3.02 17.46 -17.81
C GLY A 117 -2.72 15.96 -17.88
N GLN A 118 -1.59 15.59 -18.46
CA GLN A 118 -1.13 14.19 -18.51
C GLN A 118 -0.84 13.64 -17.12
N TRP A 119 -0.32 14.46 -16.19
CA TRP A 119 -0.14 14.08 -14.80
C TRP A 119 -1.49 13.68 -14.16
N TYR A 120 -2.55 14.49 -14.32
CA TYR A 120 -3.88 14.15 -13.81
C TYR A 120 -4.41 12.84 -14.42
N LEU A 121 -4.30 12.68 -15.74
CA LEU A 121 -4.71 11.44 -16.42
C LEU A 121 -3.95 10.22 -15.89
N ARG A 122 -2.66 10.37 -15.66
CA ARG A 122 -1.83 9.30 -15.10
C ARG A 122 -2.26 8.93 -13.67
N GLN A 123 -2.61 9.89 -12.82
CA GLN A 123 -3.13 9.58 -11.48
C GLN A 123 -4.44 8.79 -11.57
N ILE A 124 -5.35 9.16 -12.47
CA ILE A 124 -6.64 8.46 -12.65
C ILE A 124 -6.43 7.06 -13.23
N GLN A 125 -5.67 6.94 -14.32
CA GLN A 125 -5.51 5.67 -15.06
C GLN A 125 -4.48 4.73 -14.40
N GLY A 126 -3.59 5.26 -13.57
CA GLY A 126 -2.58 4.51 -12.81
C GLY A 126 -3.07 4.02 -11.45
N SER A 127 -4.34 4.20 -11.13
CA SER A 127 -4.95 3.82 -9.87
C SER A 127 -6.32 3.17 -10.07
N SER A 128 -6.79 2.47 -9.05
CA SER A 128 -8.09 1.81 -9.03
C SER A 128 -8.77 1.99 -7.69
N ASN A 129 -10.08 2.20 -7.71
CA ASN A 129 -10.91 2.29 -6.52
C ASN A 129 -11.56 0.94 -6.17
N LEU A 130 -11.90 0.80 -4.90
CA LEU A 130 -12.67 -0.33 -4.39
C LEU A 130 -14.07 0.13 -3.99
N GLU A 131 -15.08 -0.58 -4.47
CA GLU A 131 -16.47 -0.37 -4.08
C GLU A 131 -16.77 -1.05 -2.73
N GLY A 132 -17.57 -0.36 -1.91
CA GLY A 132 -17.99 -0.90 -0.64
C GLY A 132 -18.89 0.06 0.13
N GLY A 133 -19.44 -0.40 1.24
CA GLY A 133 -20.21 0.41 2.15
C GLY A 133 -19.33 1.28 3.06
N ARG A 134 -19.96 2.16 3.84
CA ARG A 134 -19.29 3.10 4.76
C ARG A 134 -18.24 2.41 5.65
N TRP A 135 -18.59 1.27 6.23
CA TRP A 135 -17.67 0.53 7.11
C TRP A 135 -16.44 -0.02 6.37
N PHE A 136 -16.63 -0.47 5.11
CA PHE A 136 -15.51 -0.91 4.30
C PHE A 136 -14.52 0.24 4.06
N HIS A 137 -15.00 1.44 3.72
CA HIS A 137 -14.15 2.61 3.53
C HIS A 137 -13.40 3.00 4.81
N VAL A 138 -14.05 2.91 5.98
CA VAL A 138 -13.39 3.14 7.28
C VAL A 138 -12.32 2.08 7.55
N MET A 139 -12.62 0.79 7.32
CA MET A 139 -11.70 -0.32 7.54
C MET A 139 -10.47 -0.30 6.61
N THR A 140 -10.62 0.32 5.44
CA THR A 140 -9.49 0.55 4.50
C THR A 140 -8.72 1.84 4.78
N GLY A 141 -9.11 2.61 5.80
CA GLY A 141 -8.57 3.95 6.03
C GLY A 141 -8.87 4.90 4.86
N HIS A 142 -9.98 4.71 4.15
CA HIS A 142 -10.37 5.38 2.91
C HIS A 142 -9.41 5.19 1.72
N LEU A 143 -8.41 4.31 1.82
CA LEU A 143 -7.56 3.93 0.68
C LEU A 143 -8.30 3.15 -0.41
N SER A 144 -9.56 2.75 -0.16
CA SER A 144 -10.49 2.31 -1.19
C SER A 144 -10.82 3.38 -2.25
N HIS A 145 -10.51 4.65 -1.99
CA HIS A 145 -10.60 5.79 -2.92
C HIS A 145 -9.19 6.18 -3.40
N GLN A 146 -8.50 5.25 -4.03
CA GLN A 146 -7.09 5.42 -4.38
C GLN A 146 -6.89 6.49 -5.47
N ILE A 147 -7.83 6.63 -6.41
CA ILE A 147 -7.79 7.66 -7.45
C ILE A 147 -7.84 9.06 -6.82
N GLU A 148 -8.78 9.29 -5.90
CA GLU A 148 -8.92 10.55 -5.17
C GLU A 148 -7.70 10.84 -4.31
N HIS A 149 -7.16 9.81 -3.66
CA HIS A 149 -5.94 9.91 -2.88
C HIS A 149 -4.75 10.39 -3.72
N HIS A 150 -4.58 9.85 -4.93
CA HIS A 150 -3.50 10.25 -5.83
C HIS A 150 -3.67 11.66 -6.40
N LEU A 151 -4.91 12.07 -6.66
CA LEU A 151 -5.21 13.41 -7.18
C LEU A 151 -5.09 14.49 -6.11
N PHE A 152 -5.48 14.16 -4.88
CA PHE A 152 -5.60 15.12 -3.76
C PHE A 152 -4.97 14.54 -2.47
N PRO A 153 -3.65 14.27 -2.45
CA PRO A 153 -3.00 13.60 -1.32
C PRO A 153 -3.06 14.41 0.00
N ASP A 154 -3.20 15.73 -0.11
CA ASP A 154 -3.28 16.63 1.04
C ASP A 154 -4.70 16.76 1.63
N LEU A 155 -5.70 16.17 0.97
CA LEU A 155 -7.07 16.17 1.46
C LEU A 155 -7.25 15.12 2.55
N PRO A 156 -7.92 15.43 3.69
CA PRO A 156 -8.23 14.43 4.70
C PRO A 156 -8.99 13.24 4.09
N ALA A 157 -8.51 12.01 4.35
CA ALA A 157 -8.99 10.81 3.68
C ALA A 157 -10.53 10.59 3.73
N PRO A 158 -11.27 10.92 4.81
CA PRO A 158 -12.73 10.81 4.82
C PRO A 158 -13.44 11.67 3.78
N ARG A 159 -12.78 12.73 3.28
CA ARG A 159 -13.35 13.63 2.26
C ARG A 159 -13.33 13.05 0.85
N TYR A 160 -12.59 11.96 0.59
CA TYR A 160 -12.56 11.31 -0.71
C TYR A 160 -13.93 10.81 -1.14
N VAL A 161 -14.75 10.34 -0.21
CA VAL A 161 -16.14 9.91 -0.49
C VAL A 161 -16.99 11.04 -1.05
N GLU A 162 -16.73 12.29 -0.63
CA GLU A 162 -17.50 13.46 -1.06
C GLU A 162 -17.14 13.89 -2.49
N ILE A 163 -15.88 13.75 -2.88
CA ILE A 163 -15.40 14.20 -4.20
C ILE A 163 -15.49 13.09 -5.28
N ALA A 164 -15.51 11.83 -4.90
CA ALA A 164 -15.54 10.70 -5.82
C ALA A 164 -16.70 10.74 -6.84
N PRO A 165 -17.96 11.07 -6.46
CA PRO A 165 -19.06 11.19 -7.43
C PRO A 165 -18.78 12.25 -8.51
N ARG A 166 -18.26 13.42 -8.11
CA ARG A 166 -17.94 14.49 -9.04
C ARG A 166 -16.79 14.13 -9.97
N LEU A 167 -15.78 13.46 -9.46
CA LEU A 167 -14.67 12.99 -10.30
C LEU A 167 -15.14 11.94 -11.31
N ARG A 168 -16.02 11.03 -10.90
CA ARG A 168 -16.63 10.03 -11.80
C ARG A 168 -17.44 10.71 -12.93
N GLU A 169 -18.22 11.73 -12.63
CA GLU A 169 -18.95 12.52 -13.65
C GLU A 169 -18.00 13.18 -14.65
N ILE A 170 -16.90 13.77 -14.17
CA ILE A 170 -15.90 14.39 -15.04
C ILE A 170 -15.26 13.32 -15.93
N CYS A 171 -14.86 12.20 -15.38
CA CYS A 171 -14.30 11.10 -16.16
C CYS A 171 -15.26 10.60 -17.23
N ALA A 172 -16.54 10.40 -16.90
CA ALA A 172 -17.57 9.99 -17.85
C ALA A 172 -17.77 11.02 -18.96
N ARG A 173 -17.80 12.31 -18.63
CA ARG A 173 -17.96 13.41 -19.62
C ARG A 173 -16.85 13.43 -20.67
N TYR A 174 -15.62 13.10 -20.27
CA TYR A 174 -14.46 13.14 -21.17
C TYR A 174 -14.03 11.76 -21.68
N GLY A 175 -14.85 10.71 -21.47
CA GLY A 175 -14.53 9.35 -21.88
C GLY A 175 -13.28 8.77 -21.20
N ILE A 176 -12.93 9.26 -20.01
CA ILE A 176 -11.79 8.76 -19.23
C ILE A 176 -12.26 7.56 -18.42
N HIS A 177 -11.56 6.44 -18.55
CA HIS A 177 -11.86 5.26 -17.76
C HIS A 177 -11.56 5.53 -16.28
N TYR A 178 -12.61 5.41 -15.44
CA TYR A 178 -12.52 5.49 -13.99
C TYR A 178 -12.62 4.08 -13.41
N ASN A 179 -11.44 3.47 -13.14
CA ASN A 179 -11.35 2.08 -12.71
C ASN A 179 -11.90 1.91 -11.28
N THR A 180 -12.98 1.13 -11.15
CA THR A 180 -13.59 0.83 -9.86
C THR A 180 -14.22 -0.56 -9.89
N GLY A 181 -14.25 -1.24 -8.75
CA GLY A 181 -14.86 -2.56 -8.66
C GLY A 181 -14.87 -3.13 -7.26
N GLY A 182 -15.63 -4.21 -7.07
CA GLY A 182 -15.70 -4.93 -5.81
C GLY A 182 -14.35 -5.55 -5.42
N PHE A 183 -14.08 -5.60 -4.12
CA PHE A 183 -12.79 -6.07 -3.57
C PHE A 183 -12.33 -7.40 -4.14
N TRP A 184 -13.17 -8.42 -4.14
CA TRP A 184 -12.79 -9.76 -4.60
C TRP A 184 -12.43 -9.82 -6.08
N ARG A 185 -13.16 -9.07 -6.93
CA ARG A 185 -12.86 -8.96 -8.36
C ARG A 185 -11.49 -8.31 -8.57
N GLN A 186 -11.25 -7.17 -7.92
CA GLN A 186 -9.99 -6.45 -8.04
C GLN A 186 -8.81 -7.26 -7.49
N TYR A 187 -9.00 -7.96 -6.38
CA TYR A 187 -7.96 -8.79 -5.79
C TYR A 187 -7.64 -10.02 -6.64
N ALA A 188 -8.66 -10.64 -7.25
CA ALA A 188 -8.44 -11.73 -8.21
C ALA A 188 -7.61 -11.25 -9.42
N GLY A 189 -7.87 -10.05 -9.95
CA GLY A 189 -7.07 -9.43 -11.00
C GLY A 189 -5.61 -9.18 -10.58
N VAL A 190 -5.38 -8.76 -9.33
CA VAL A 190 -4.02 -8.64 -8.77
C VAL A 190 -3.31 -10.00 -8.76
N LEU A 191 -3.97 -11.05 -8.27
CA LEU A 191 -3.39 -12.39 -8.20
C LEU A 191 -3.08 -12.94 -9.61
N ALA A 192 -4.00 -12.77 -10.55
CA ALA A 192 -3.80 -13.19 -11.95
C ALA A 192 -2.60 -12.50 -12.63
N ARG A 193 -2.27 -11.29 -12.20
CA ARG A 193 -1.12 -10.53 -12.72
C ARG A 193 0.22 -10.95 -12.10
N ILE A 194 0.19 -11.60 -10.94
CA ILE A 194 1.39 -12.08 -10.21
C ILE A 194 1.78 -13.50 -10.64
N VAL A 195 0.81 -14.31 -11.05
CA VAL A 195 1.01 -15.69 -11.54
C VAL A 195 1.28 -15.70 -13.03
#